data_47f8287aab9d0bc786d248235e4c11fb
#
_entry.id   47f8287aab9d0bc786d248235e4c11fb
#
_cell.length_a   1.000
_cell.length_b   1.000
_cell.length_c   1.000
_cell.angle_alpha   90.00
_cell.angle_beta   90.00
_cell.angle_gamma   90.00
#
_symmetry.space_group_name_H-M   'P 1'
#
loop_
_entity.id
_entity.type
_entity.pdbx_description
1 polymer ?
#
loop_
_entity_poly.entity_id
_entity_poly.type
_entity_poly.pdbx_seq_one_letter_code
_entity_poly.pdbx_strand_id
1 'polypeptide(L)'
;MSQVARFGALMAAGVNLPNALGIAGLTRHGSKPLEQMLTWAIESGAPITEVTSRLVAFEYDLERFKSELAAANAVPIATRKLMLWLPLLSLVVGQLAGFGTIAALFHPIGLSAAAIALALIAVGVRWSGSLLAPLLIEPEHPALDLMKFSLRLSSGAPLTDSSHPEIAELVALSRATGAPLGQLVKNEIELVTHRALQDSLIKAKRMSIELLIPMALTVLPAFLILTIVPMLIGFGL
;
A
#
# COMPACT_ATOMS: atom_id res chain seq x y z
N MET A 1 -5.62 17.26 -9.15
CA MET A 1 -5.00 17.03 -10.47
C MET A 1 -3.50 16.86 -10.22
N SER A 2 -2.93 15.73 -10.59
CA SER A 2 -1.50 15.47 -10.40
C SER A 2 -0.63 16.39 -11.25
N GLN A 3 0.66 16.52 -10.92
CA GLN A 3 1.60 17.32 -11.69
C GLN A 3 1.71 16.82 -13.13
N VAL A 4 1.72 15.50 -13.32
CA VAL A 4 1.82 14.86 -14.65
C VAL A 4 0.54 15.05 -15.47
N ALA A 5 -0.63 14.92 -14.84
CA ALA A 5 -1.90 15.18 -15.52
C ALA A 5 -2.03 16.65 -15.96
N ARG A 6 -1.53 17.60 -15.12
CA ARG A 6 -1.46 19.01 -15.48
C ARG A 6 -0.50 19.25 -16.64
N PHE A 7 0.66 18.61 -16.62
CA PHE A 7 1.61 18.66 -17.72
C PHE A 7 1.00 18.11 -19.00
N GLY A 8 0.35 16.95 -18.95
CA GLY A 8 -0.34 16.35 -20.10
C GLY A 8 -1.39 17.26 -20.70
N ALA A 9 -2.21 17.90 -19.87
CA ALA A 9 -3.22 18.85 -20.34
C ALA A 9 -2.59 20.09 -21.03
N LEU A 10 -1.49 20.62 -20.48
CA LEU A 10 -0.77 21.74 -21.08
C LEU A 10 -0.14 21.36 -22.42
N MET A 11 0.46 20.17 -22.53
CA MET A 11 1.03 19.67 -23.78
C MET A 11 -0.06 19.43 -24.84
N ALA A 12 -1.21 18.87 -24.47
CA ALA A 12 -2.35 18.68 -25.34
C ALA A 12 -2.96 20.02 -25.82
N ALA A 13 -2.87 21.08 -25.00
CA ALA A 13 -3.27 22.43 -25.35
C ALA A 13 -2.25 23.19 -26.24
N GLY A 14 -1.13 22.54 -26.60
CA GLY A 14 -0.10 23.14 -27.47
C GLY A 14 0.87 24.11 -26.74
N VAL A 15 0.91 24.07 -25.39
CA VAL A 15 1.89 24.84 -24.61
C VAL A 15 3.29 24.27 -24.88
N ASN A 16 4.27 25.13 -25.09
CA ASN A 16 5.65 24.68 -25.32
C ASN A 16 6.23 23.95 -24.10
N LEU A 17 7.12 23.00 -24.36
CA LEU A 17 7.68 22.10 -23.34
C LEU A 17 8.28 22.81 -22.12
N PRO A 18 9.13 23.86 -22.23
CA PRO A 18 9.69 24.52 -21.06
C PRO A 18 8.65 25.17 -20.17
N ASN A 19 7.64 25.81 -20.76
CA ASN A 19 6.56 26.45 -20.01
C ASN A 19 5.63 25.41 -19.35
N ALA A 20 5.31 24.33 -20.07
CA ALA A 20 4.49 23.24 -19.52
C ALA A 20 5.16 22.59 -18.32
N LEU A 21 6.48 22.33 -18.35
CA LEU A 21 7.26 21.83 -17.21
C LEU A 21 7.22 22.79 -16.03
N GLY A 22 7.48 24.07 -16.27
CA GLY A 22 7.50 25.10 -15.22
C GLY A 22 6.12 25.25 -14.54
N ILE A 23 5.05 25.31 -15.31
CA ILE A 23 3.66 25.45 -14.79
C ILE A 23 3.23 24.18 -14.04
N ALA A 24 3.62 22.99 -14.51
CA ALA A 24 3.32 21.73 -13.85
C ALA A 24 4.15 21.48 -12.58
N GLY A 25 5.25 22.23 -12.39
CA GLY A 25 6.18 22.04 -11.27
C GLY A 25 7.02 20.78 -11.41
N LEU A 26 7.25 20.32 -12.65
CA LEU A 26 8.11 19.18 -12.97
C LEU A 26 9.52 19.67 -13.30
N THR A 27 10.53 18.95 -12.79
CA THR A 27 11.93 19.24 -13.09
C THR A 27 12.43 18.34 -14.22
N ARG A 28 13.23 18.89 -15.12
CA ARG A 28 13.79 18.16 -16.25
C ARG A 28 14.72 17.00 -15.85
N HIS A 29 15.30 17.08 -14.65
CA HIS A 29 16.21 16.08 -14.09
C HIS A 29 15.79 15.68 -12.66
N GLY A 30 14.51 15.40 -12.46
CA GLY A 30 13.99 15.00 -11.16
C GLY A 30 14.35 13.56 -10.79
N SER A 31 14.28 13.29 -9.50
CA SER A 31 14.57 11.95 -8.94
C SER A 31 13.39 10.97 -9.00
N LYS A 32 12.20 11.47 -9.30
CA LYS A 32 11.00 10.63 -9.38
C LYS A 32 11.02 9.78 -10.65
N PRO A 33 10.57 8.53 -10.62
CA PRO A 33 10.55 7.64 -11.79
C PRO A 33 9.88 8.27 -13.03
N LEU A 34 8.79 9.01 -12.82
CA LEU A 34 8.06 9.70 -13.89
C LEU A 34 8.87 10.85 -14.53
N GLU A 35 9.60 11.62 -13.71
CA GLU A 35 10.47 12.69 -14.21
C GLU A 35 11.66 12.13 -15.00
N GLN A 36 12.21 10.99 -14.57
CA GLN A 36 13.26 10.28 -15.28
C GLN A 36 12.78 9.77 -16.65
N MET A 37 11.58 9.20 -16.70
CA MET A 37 10.94 8.74 -17.93
C MET A 37 10.70 9.91 -18.92
N LEU A 38 10.25 11.05 -18.40
CA LEU A 38 10.04 12.26 -19.19
C LEU A 38 11.37 12.82 -19.74
N THR A 39 12.40 12.88 -18.91
CA THR A 39 13.75 13.30 -19.31
C THR A 39 14.27 12.41 -20.43
N TRP A 40 14.19 11.10 -20.24
CA TRP A 40 14.62 10.14 -21.25
C TRP A 40 13.83 10.28 -22.56
N ALA A 41 12.51 10.49 -22.49
CA ALA A 41 11.68 10.69 -23.68
C ALA A 41 12.07 11.95 -24.48
N ILE A 42 12.39 13.03 -23.77
CA ILE A 42 12.87 14.28 -24.39
C ILE A 42 14.23 14.07 -25.06
N GLU A 43 15.16 13.40 -24.41
CA GLU A 43 16.51 13.14 -24.92
C GLU A 43 16.51 12.17 -26.12
N SER A 44 15.60 11.18 -26.11
CA SER A 44 15.46 10.22 -27.21
C SER A 44 14.70 10.75 -28.43
N GLY A 45 14.16 11.97 -28.38
CA GLY A 45 13.37 12.54 -29.47
C GLY A 45 12.01 11.88 -29.68
N ALA A 46 11.49 11.18 -28.66
CA ALA A 46 10.17 10.54 -28.73
C ALA A 46 9.07 11.59 -28.94
N PRO A 47 7.94 11.23 -29.59
CA PRO A 47 6.80 12.12 -29.76
C PRO A 47 6.21 12.46 -28.39
N ILE A 48 6.52 13.66 -27.87
CA ILE A 48 6.24 14.09 -26.48
C ILE A 48 4.75 13.95 -26.14
N THR A 49 3.86 14.22 -27.07
CA THR A 49 2.41 14.09 -26.86
C THR A 49 1.99 12.64 -26.56
N GLU A 50 2.54 11.69 -27.27
CA GLU A 50 2.25 10.26 -27.07
C GLU A 50 2.87 9.77 -25.75
N VAL A 51 4.12 10.14 -25.48
CA VAL A 51 4.80 9.81 -24.22
C VAL A 51 4.05 10.40 -23.04
N THR A 52 3.61 11.66 -23.13
CA THR A 52 2.87 12.33 -22.07
C THR A 52 1.51 11.65 -21.79
N SER A 53 0.76 11.27 -22.85
CA SER A 53 -0.51 10.57 -22.66
C SER A 53 -0.33 9.21 -21.98
N ARG A 54 0.73 8.49 -22.31
CA ARG A 54 1.11 7.22 -21.66
C ARG A 54 1.54 7.41 -20.21
N LEU A 55 2.30 8.48 -19.93
CA LEU A 55 2.70 8.82 -18.55
C LEU A 55 1.49 9.18 -17.69
N VAL A 56 0.53 9.93 -18.23
CA VAL A 56 -0.72 10.26 -17.51
C VAL A 56 -1.54 9.00 -17.26
N ALA A 57 -1.68 8.12 -18.23
CA ALA A 57 -2.36 6.82 -18.05
C ALA A 57 -1.66 5.98 -16.98
N PHE A 58 -0.33 5.91 -17.00
CA PHE A 58 0.46 5.21 -16.00
C PHE A 58 0.26 5.77 -14.58
N GLU A 59 0.30 7.08 -14.43
CA GLU A 59 0.07 7.71 -13.13
C GLU A 59 -1.33 7.39 -12.60
N TYR A 60 -2.33 7.41 -13.47
CA TYR A 60 -3.69 7.02 -13.11
C TYR A 60 -3.77 5.56 -12.66
N ASP A 61 -3.14 4.65 -13.40
CA ASP A 61 -3.10 3.21 -13.04
C ASP A 61 -2.35 2.98 -11.74
N LEU A 62 -1.27 3.71 -11.50
CA LEU A 62 -0.51 3.67 -10.25
C LEU A 62 -1.34 4.16 -9.06
N GLU A 63 -2.02 5.31 -9.19
CA GLU A 63 -2.90 5.83 -8.13
C GLU A 63 -4.07 4.88 -7.86
N ARG A 64 -4.65 4.32 -8.89
CA ARG A 64 -5.69 3.31 -8.78
C ARG A 64 -5.19 2.06 -8.04
N PHE A 65 -4.04 1.52 -8.44
CA PHE A 65 -3.40 0.39 -7.76
C PHE A 65 -3.16 0.67 -6.28
N LYS A 66 -2.61 1.83 -5.94
CA LYS A 66 -2.40 2.27 -4.55
C LYS A 66 -3.71 2.39 -3.77
N SER A 67 -4.74 2.97 -4.38
CA SER A 67 -6.05 3.15 -3.71
C SER A 67 -6.75 1.82 -3.46
N GLU A 68 -6.71 0.88 -4.40
CA GLU A 68 -7.26 -0.47 -4.25
C GLU A 68 -6.50 -1.27 -3.18
N LEU A 69 -5.17 -1.12 -3.13
CA LEU A 69 -4.32 -1.72 -2.11
C LEU A 69 -4.61 -1.13 -0.72
N ALA A 70 -4.74 0.18 -0.62
CA ALA A 70 -5.09 0.86 0.63
C ALA A 70 -6.48 0.44 1.13
N ALA A 71 -7.46 0.31 0.24
CA ALA A 71 -8.79 -0.20 0.57
C ALA A 71 -8.74 -1.65 1.07
N ALA A 72 -7.95 -2.52 0.44
CA ALA A 72 -7.76 -3.89 0.88
C ALA A 72 -7.12 -3.97 2.28
N ASN A 73 -6.14 -3.11 2.55
CA ASN A 73 -5.42 -3.06 3.83
C ASN A 73 -6.23 -2.38 4.95
N ALA A 74 -7.31 -1.66 4.62
CA ALA A 74 -8.13 -0.96 5.61
C ALA A 74 -8.77 -1.91 6.62
N VAL A 75 -9.24 -3.08 6.18
CA VAL A 75 -9.91 -4.07 7.04
C VAL A 75 -8.97 -4.60 8.13
N PRO A 76 -7.77 -5.16 7.84
CA PRO A 76 -6.86 -5.62 8.89
C PRO A 76 -6.44 -4.51 9.86
N ILE A 77 -6.22 -3.30 9.35
CA ILE A 77 -5.84 -2.15 10.19
C ILE A 77 -7.00 -1.75 11.13
N ALA A 78 -8.23 -1.69 10.62
CA ALA A 78 -9.42 -1.36 11.41
C ALA A 78 -9.70 -2.42 12.48
N THR A 79 -9.60 -3.70 12.14
CA THR A 79 -9.78 -4.82 13.07
C THR A 79 -8.80 -4.74 14.23
N ARG A 80 -7.51 -4.50 13.94
CA ARG A 80 -6.49 -4.31 14.99
C ARG A 80 -6.85 -3.15 15.91
N LYS A 81 -7.23 -2.00 15.35
CA LYS A 81 -7.60 -0.81 16.12
C LYS A 81 -8.80 -1.08 17.02
N LEU A 82 -9.84 -1.73 16.50
CA LEU A 82 -11.04 -2.08 17.25
C LEU A 82 -10.71 -2.98 18.46
N MET A 83 -9.91 -4.02 18.25
CA MET A 83 -9.55 -4.96 19.31
C MET A 83 -8.71 -4.30 20.41
N LEU A 84 -7.87 -3.31 20.08
CA LEU A 84 -7.11 -2.56 21.08
C LEU A 84 -8.00 -1.65 21.95
N TRP A 85 -9.16 -1.23 21.45
CA TRP A 85 -10.11 -0.44 22.20
C TRP A 85 -10.96 -1.27 23.17
N LEU A 86 -11.07 -2.59 22.94
CA LEU A 86 -11.90 -3.49 23.72
C LEU A 86 -11.58 -3.49 25.23
N PRO A 87 -10.31 -3.58 25.67
CA PRO A 87 -9.96 -3.52 27.09
C PRO A 87 -10.31 -2.17 27.73
N LEU A 88 -10.12 -1.07 27.00
CA LEU A 88 -10.50 0.26 27.50
C LEU A 88 -12.02 0.37 27.67
N LEU A 89 -12.76 -0.11 26.68
CA LEU A 89 -14.22 -0.11 26.72
C LEU A 89 -14.73 -0.95 27.91
N SER A 90 -14.09 -2.09 28.22
CA SER A 90 -14.49 -2.93 29.35
C SER A 90 -14.35 -2.22 30.71
N LEU A 91 -13.29 -1.43 30.91
CA LEU A 91 -13.11 -0.63 32.13
C LEU A 91 -14.22 0.42 32.30
N VAL A 92 -14.59 1.09 31.18
CA VAL A 92 -15.68 2.08 31.19
C VAL A 92 -17.01 1.42 31.51
N VAL A 93 -17.32 0.31 30.83
CA VAL A 93 -18.56 -0.43 31.06
C VAL A 93 -18.62 -0.99 32.51
N GLY A 94 -17.51 -1.54 33.02
CA GLY A 94 -17.44 -2.02 34.41
C GLY A 94 -17.65 -0.91 35.45
N GLN A 95 -17.12 0.29 35.19
CA GLN A 95 -17.34 1.46 36.04
C GLN A 95 -18.81 1.89 36.01
N LEU A 96 -19.44 1.96 34.84
CA LEU A 96 -20.85 2.33 34.69
C LEU A 96 -21.79 1.29 35.32
N ALA A 97 -21.41 0.02 35.31
CA ALA A 97 -22.13 -1.07 35.95
C ALA A 97 -22.03 -1.07 37.48
N GLY A 98 -21.27 -0.14 38.07
CA GLY A 98 -21.15 0.01 39.48
C GLY A 98 -20.11 -0.90 40.17
N PHE A 99 -19.25 -1.58 39.42
CA PHE A 99 -18.22 -2.48 39.97
C PHE A 99 -17.03 -1.74 40.59
N GLY A 100 -17.00 -0.40 40.60
CA GLY A 100 -15.92 0.37 41.19
C GLY A 100 -14.55 0.08 40.56
N THR A 101 -14.52 -0.21 39.27
CA THR A 101 -13.32 -0.69 38.54
C THR A 101 -12.12 0.25 38.69
N ILE A 102 -12.35 1.57 38.73
CA ILE A 102 -11.27 2.56 38.92
C ILE A 102 -10.68 2.45 40.30
N ALA A 103 -11.52 2.34 41.34
CA ALA A 103 -11.05 2.20 42.73
C ALA A 103 -10.29 0.87 42.92
N ALA A 104 -10.79 -0.20 42.34
CA ALA A 104 -10.15 -1.52 42.37
C ALA A 104 -8.77 -1.53 41.69
N LEU A 105 -8.53 -0.71 40.66
CA LEU A 105 -7.21 -0.59 40.04
C LEU A 105 -6.13 -0.02 40.97
N PHE A 106 -6.51 0.80 41.95
CA PHE A 106 -5.57 1.34 42.93
C PHE A 106 -5.29 0.37 44.09
N HIS A 107 -5.99 -0.77 44.16
CA HIS A 107 -5.66 -1.83 45.10
C HIS A 107 -4.38 -2.56 44.67
N PRO A 108 -3.50 -3.03 45.55
CA PRO A 108 -2.25 -3.70 45.18
C PRO A 108 -2.42 -4.87 44.21
N ILE A 109 -3.47 -5.68 44.40
CA ILE A 109 -3.81 -6.80 43.47
C ILE A 109 -4.33 -6.26 42.14
N GLY A 110 -5.14 -5.21 42.15
CA GLY A 110 -5.65 -4.57 40.94
C GLY A 110 -4.55 -3.93 40.08
N LEU A 111 -3.57 -3.28 40.79
CA LEU A 111 -2.41 -2.68 40.09
C LEU A 111 -1.53 -3.73 39.42
N SER A 112 -1.25 -4.85 40.10
CA SER A 112 -0.48 -5.95 39.50
C SER A 112 -1.21 -6.58 38.32
N ALA A 113 -2.52 -6.79 38.41
CA ALA A 113 -3.35 -7.29 37.34
C ALA A 113 -3.36 -6.33 36.13
N ALA A 114 -3.49 -5.03 36.39
CA ALA A 114 -3.41 -4.00 35.32
C ALA A 114 -2.04 -3.98 34.64
N ALA A 115 -0.94 -4.11 35.41
CA ALA A 115 0.41 -4.18 34.85
C ALA A 115 0.58 -5.42 33.95
N ILE A 116 0.08 -6.59 34.35
CA ILE A 116 0.10 -7.81 33.53
C ILE A 116 -0.73 -7.63 32.27
N ALA A 117 -1.93 -7.08 32.35
CA ALA A 117 -2.80 -6.84 31.24
C ALA A 117 -2.18 -5.85 30.21
N LEU A 118 -1.56 -4.76 30.70
CA LEU A 118 -0.84 -3.82 29.86
C LEU A 118 0.36 -4.47 29.15
N ALA A 119 1.11 -5.32 29.85
CA ALA A 119 2.21 -6.07 29.25
C ALA A 119 1.71 -7.01 28.13
N LEU A 120 0.60 -7.73 28.36
CA LEU A 120 -0.04 -8.57 27.35
C LEU A 120 -0.50 -7.76 26.14
N ILE A 121 -1.14 -6.61 26.35
CA ILE A 121 -1.55 -5.70 25.27
C ILE A 121 -0.32 -5.20 24.49
N ALA A 122 0.74 -4.79 25.16
CA ALA A 122 1.97 -4.33 24.52
C ALA A 122 2.61 -5.42 23.64
N VAL A 123 2.65 -6.66 24.13
CA VAL A 123 3.10 -7.83 23.34
C VAL A 123 2.21 -8.04 22.12
N GLY A 124 0.89 -7.98 22.28
CA GLY A 124 -0.08 -8.11 21.20
C GLY A 124 0.05 -7.01 20.13
N VAL A 125 0.23 -5.76 20.56
CA VAL A 125 0.47 -4.61 19.67
C VAL A 125 1.76 -4.80 18.87
N ARG A 126 2.84 -5.21 19.56
CA ARG A 126 4.13 -5.41 18.91
C ARG A 126 4.08 -6.57 17.90
N TRP A 127 3.50 -7.70 18.30
CA TRP A 127 3.35 -8.87 17.44
C TRP A 127 2.46 -8.57 16.22
N SER A 128 1.27 -8.03 16.45
CA SER A 128 0.38 -7.63 15.35
C SER A 128 1.00 -6.54 14.44
N GLY A 129 1.82 -5.66 15.02
CA GLY A 129 2.56 -4.65 14.28
C GLY A 129 3.60 -5.24 13.33
N SER A 130 4.35 -6.25 13.77
CA SER A 130 5.32 -6.93 12.92
C SER A 130 4.67 -7.69 11.75
N LEU A 131 3.48 -8.25 11.96
CA LEU A 131 2.71 -8.88 10.89
C LEU A 131 2.19 -7.88 9.86
N LEU A 132 1.79 -6.67 10.30
CA LEU A 132 1.28 -5.62 9.40
C LEU A 132 2.39 -4.85 8.68
N ALA A 133 3.63 -4.87 9.16
CA ALA A 133 4.72 -4.11 8.59
C ALA A 133 4.90 -4.31 7.07
N PRO A 134 4.81 -5.53 6.52
CA PRO A 134 4.92 -5.74 5.07
C PRO A 134 3.80 -5.10 4.24
N LEU A 135 2.62 -4.90 4.83
CA LEU A 135 1.47 -4.26 4.15
C LEU A 135 1.59 -2.74 4.11
N LEU A 136 2.41 -2.15 4.98
CA LEU A 136 2.61 -0.70 5.07
C LEU A 136 3.74 -0.21 4.16
N ILE A 137 4.55 -1.12 3.63
CA ILE A 137 5.58 -0.80 2.64
C ILE A 137 4.90 -0.60 1.29
N GLU A 138 5.09 0.58 0.72
CA GLU A 138 4.56 0.89 -0.61
C GLU A 138 5.28 0.04 -1.66
N PRO A 139 4.60 -0.90 -2.34
CA PRO A 139 5.26 -1.74 -3.31
C PRO A 139 5.64 -0.91 -4.54
N GLU A 140 6.81 -1.16 -5.08
CA GLU A 140 7.19 -0.66 -6.40
C GLU A 140 6.22 -1.23 -7.45
N HIS A 141 5.88 -0.43 -8.47
CA HIS A 141 4.90 -0.89 -9.45
C HIS A 141 5.45 -2.10 -10.22
N PRO A 142 4.75 -3.24 -10.23
CA PRO A 142 5.28 -4.50 -10.74
C PRO A 142 5.61 -4.46 -12.23
N ALA A 143 4.94 -3.61 -13.00
CA ALA A 143 5.15 -3.46 -14.44
C ALA A 143 6.04 -2.27 -14.81
N LEU A 144 6.80 -1.67 -13.86
CA LEU A 144 7.58 -0.45 -14.11
C LEU A 144 8.59 -0.63 -15.26
N ASP A 145 9.28 -1.75 -15.31
CA ASP A 145 10.29 -2.00 -16.34
C ASP A 145 9.67 -2.29 -17.70
N LEU A 146 8.53 -3.00 -17.75
CA LEU A 146 7.75 -3.15 -18.99
C LEU A 146 7.25 -1.80 -19.52
N MET A 147 6.87 -0.90 -18.62
CA MET A 147 6.46 0.46 -18.99
C MET A 147 7.60 1.29 -19.54
N LYS A 148 8.78 1.27 -18.90
CA LYS A 148 10.00 1.89 -19.44
C LYS A 148 10.30 1.33 -20.83
N PHE A 149 10.17 0.02 -21.00
CA PHE A 149 10.37 -0.61 -22.30
C PHE A 149 9.33 -0.17 -23.33
N SER A 150 8.05 -0.05 -22.97
CA SER A 150 7.00 0.44 -23.87
C SER A 150 7.25 1.86 -24.37
N LEU A 151 7.82 2.72 -23.52
CA LEU A 151 8.22 4.07 -23.88
C LEU A 151 9.42 4.07 -24.85
N ARG A 152 10.44 3.22 -24.61
CA ARG A 152 11.56 3.04 -25.54
C ARG A 152 11.08 2.55 -26.90
N LEU A 153 10.13 1.62 -26.91
CA LEU A 153 9.55 1.11 -28.15
C LEU A 153 8.84 2.22 -28.94
N SER A 154 8.12 3.13 -28.25
CA SER A 154 7.43 4.26 -28.89
C SER A 154 8.38 5.30 -29.47
N SER A 155 9.58 5.45 -28.92
CA SER A 155 10.59 6.39 -29.41
C SER A 155 11.39 5.86 -30.61
N GLY A 156 11.16 4.60 -31.04
CA GLY A 156 11.94 3.98 -32.10
C GLY A 156 13.37 3.63 -31.69
N ALA A 157 13.68 3.62 -30.40
CA ALA A 157 15.00 3.26 -29.90
C ALA A 157 15.34 1.79 -30.23
N PRO A 158 16.60 1.47 -30.54
CA PRO A 158 16.98 0.11 -30.85
C PRO A 158 16.72 -0.83 -29.69
N LEU A 159 16.14 -1.99 -29.95
CA LEU A 159 15.76 -3.04 -28.97
C LEU A 159 16.99 -3.82 -28.46
N THR A 160 18.11 -3.13 -28.21
CA THR A 160 19.41 -3.75 -27.95
C THR A 160 19.59 -4.22 -26.51
N ASP A 161 18.72 -3.85 -25.59
CA ASP A 161 18.92 -4.14 -24.16
C ASP A 161 17.64 -4.72 -23.55
N SER A 162 17.45 -6.02 -23.74
CA SER A 162 16.46 -6.80 -23.01
C SER A 162 17.12 -7.48 -21.80
N SER A 163 17.52 -6.68 -20.81
CA SER A 163 18.09 -7.17 -19.57
C SER A 163 17.09 -8.01 -18.76
N HIS A 164 15.81 -7.90 -19.07
CA HIS A 164 14.74 -8.65 -18.40
C HIS A 164 14.27 -9.82 -19.28
N PRO A 165 14.23 -11.05 -18.75
CA PRO A 165 13.85 -12.24 -19.49
C PRO A 165 12.44 -12.15 -20.08
N GLU A 166 11.51 -11.52 -19.39
CA GLU A 166 10.11 -11.30 -19.85
C GLU A 166 10.06 -10.46 -21.14
N ILE A 167 10.87 -9.40 -21.22
CA ILE A 167 10.95 -8.54 -22.41
C ILE A 167 11.55 -9.32 -23.59
N ALA A 168 12.57 -10.13 -23.32
CA ALA A 168 13.19 -10.97 -24.36
C ALA A 168 12.19 -11.98 -24.94
N GLU A 169 11.36 -12.58 -24.10
CA GLU A 169 10.30 -13.49 -24.50
C GLU A 169 9.24 -12.80 -25.38
N LEU A 170 8.78 -11.61 -25.01
CA LEU A 170 7.82 -10.82 -25.79
C LEU A 170 8.39 -10.43 -27.16
N VAL A 171 9.66 -10.06 -27.23
CA VAL A 171 10.34 -9.75 -28.48
C VAL A 171 10.46 -10.99 -29.37
N ALA A 172 10.83 -12.14 -28.79
CA ALA A 172 10.88 -13.40 -29.50
C ALA A 172 9.51 -13.83 -30.05
N LEU A 173 8.47 -13.70 -29.24
CA LEU A 173 7.09 -13.99 -29.64
C LEU A 173 6.62 -13.08 -30.77
N SER A 174 6.88 -11.77 -30.69
CA SER A 174 6.58 -10.82 -31.75
C SER A 174 7.26 -11.19 -33.05
N ARG A 175 8.54 -11.56 -33.00
CA ARG A 175 9.30 -12.00 -34.22
C ARG A 175 8.77 -13.30 -34.81
N ALA A 176 8.37 -14.25 -33.98
CA ALA A 176 7.87 -15.55 -34.41
C ALA A 176 6.47 -15.48 -35.00
N THR A 177 5.60 -14.61 -34.46
CA THR A 177 4.18 -14.54 -34.88
C THR A 177 3.84 -13.38 -35.78
N GLY A 178 4.72 -12.36 -35.88
CA GLY A 178 4.42 -11.11 -36.60
C GLY A 178 3.47 -10.19 -35.81
N ALA A 179 3.14 -10.52 -34.55
CA ALA A 179 2.26 -9.71 -33.72
C ALA A 179 2.92 -8.38 -33.35
N PRO A 180 2.16 -7.26 -33.27
CA PRO A 180 2.71 -5.96 -32.90
C PRO A 180 3.27 -5.99 -31.47
N LEU A 181 4.58 -5.78 -31.32
CA LEU A 181 5.27 -5.83 -30.03
C LEU A 181 4.65 -4.86 -28.99
N GLY A 182 4.24 -3.67 -29.43
CA GLY A 182 3.58 -2.69 -28.55
C GLY A 182 2.28 -3.21 -27.92
N GLN A 183 1.52 -4.02 -28.65
CA GLN A 183 0.29 -4.63 -28.14
C GLN A 183 0.60 -5.77 -27.16
N LEU A 184 1.61 -6.59 -27.45
CA LEU A 184 2.06 -7.65 -26.56
C LEU A 184 2.53 -7.07 -25.21
N VAL A 185 3.37 -6.02 -25.25
CA VAL A 185 3.86 -5.34 -24.06
C VAL A 185 2.71 -4.72 -23.25
N LYS A 186 1.74 -4.09 -23.93
CA LYS A 186 0.56 -3.52 -23.26
C LYS A 186 -0.24 -4.59 -22.54
N ASN A 187 -0.53 -5.70 -23.18
CA ASN A 187 -1.27 -6.80 -22.60
C ASN A 187 -0.52 -7.40 -21.39
N GLU A 188 0.81 -7.52 -21.49
CA GLU A 188 1.63 -8.03 -20.39
C GLU A 188 1.64 -7.06 -19.20
N ILE A 189 1.72 -5.74 -19.41
CA ILE A 189 1.59 -4.74 -18.37
C ILE A 189 0.26 -4.90 -17.61
N GLU A 190 -0.85 -5.03 -18.35
CA GLU A 190 -2.17 -5.23 -17.75
C GLU A 190 -2.23 -6.53 -16.94
N LEU A 191 -1.68 -7.62 -17.47
CA LEU A 191 -1.66 -8.93 -16.85
C LEU A 191 -0.84 -8.94 -15.56
N VAL A 192 0.40 -8.42 -15.61
CA VAL A 192 1.31 -8.35 -14.45
C VAL A 192 0.72 -7.46 -13.35
N THR A 193 0.17 -6.31 -13.72
CA THR A 193 -0.49 -5.39 -12.77
C THR A 193 -1.70 -6.05 -12.12
N HIS A 194 -2.54 -6.73 -12.90
CA HIS A 194 -3.72 -7.42 -12.39
C HIS A 194 -3.35 -8.57 -11.45
N ARG A 195 -2.35 -9.39 -11.81
CA ARG A 195 -1.85 -10.48 -10.94
C ARG A 195 -1.31 -9.93 -9.63
N ALA A 196 -0.46 -8.92 -9.67
CA ALA A 196 0.12 -8.32 -8.47
C ALA A 196 -0.95 -7.72 -7.54
N LEU A 197 -2.00 -7.12 -8.11
CA LEU A 197 -3.13 -6.63 -7.34
C LEU A 197 -3.89 -7.78 -6.67
N GLN A 198 -4.21 -8.84 -7.41
CA GLN A 198 -4.89 -10.02 -6.87
C GLN A 198 -4.08 -10.68 -5.75
N ASP A 199 -2.78 -10.86 -5.94
CA ASP A 199 -1.89 -11.41 -4.92
C ASP A 199 -1.86 -10.53 -3.66
N SER A 200 -1.85 -9.22 -3.82
CA SER A 200 -1.90 -8.26 -2.72
C SER A 200 -3.23 -8.31 -1.96
N LEU A 201 -4.35 -8.45 -2.69
CA LEU A 201 -5.69 -8.63 -2.11
C LEU A 201 -5.79 -9.94 -1.30
N ILE A 202 -5.24 -11.04 -1.84
CA ILE A 202 -5.19 -12.34 -1.16
C ILE A 202 -4.33 -12.23 0.11
N LYS A 203 -3.15 -11.61 0.03
CA LYS A 203 -2.28 -11.36 1.18
C LYS A 203 -2.98 -10.54 2.26
N ALA A 204 -3.68 -9.45 1.89
CA ALA A 204 -4.43 -8.62 2.84
C ALA A 204 -5.55 -9.39 3.54
N LYS A 205 -6.31 -10.21 2.79
CA LYS A 205 -7.35 -11.08 3.36
C LYS A 205 -6.77 -12.11 4.32
N ARG A 206 -5.69 -12.79 3.93
CA ARG A 206 -5.00 -13.77 4.77
C ARG A 206 -4.46 -13.13 6.05
N MET A 207 -3.87 -11.95 5.93
CA MET A 207 -3.35 -11.18 7.07
C MET A 207 -4.45 -10.81 8.06
N SER A 208 -5.67 -10.49 7.59
CA SER A 208 -6.82 -10.24 8.47
C SER A 208 -7.14 -11.42 9.38
N ILE A 209 -6.97 -12.66 8.88
CA ILE A 209 -7.19 -13.88 9.66
C ILE A 209 -6.00 -14.14 10.60
N GLU A 210 -4.78 -13.99 10.09
CA GLU A 210 -3.56 -14.21 10.88
C GLU A 210 -3.43 -13.24 12.07
N LEU A 211 -3.98 -12.03 11.97
CA LEU A 211 -4.04 -11.06 13.07
C LEU A 211 -4.96 -11.51 14.23
N LEU A 212 -5.91 -12.40 13.98
CA LEU A 212 -6.79 -12.90 15.04
C LEU A 212 -6.02 -13.72 16.07
N ILE A 213 -4.97 -14.44 15.68
CA ILE A 213 -4.17 -15.31 16.56
C ILE A 213 -3.46 -14.51 17.66
N PRO A 214 -2.57 -13.55 17.35
CA PRO A 214 -1.90 -12.76 18.38
C PRO A 214 -2.89 -11.97 19.22
N MET A 215 -3.97 -11.47 18.62
CA MET A 215 -4.98 -10.71 19.34
C MET A 215 -5.80 -11.57 20.29
N ALA A 216 -6.21 -12.77 19.88
CA ALA A 216 -6.91 -13.70 20.77
C ALA A 216 -6.03 -14.14 21.95
N LEU A 217 -4.74 -14.40 21.70
CA LEU A 217 -3.81 -14.87 22.73
C LEU A 217 -3.36 -13.78 23.72
N THR A 218 -3.42 -12.51 23.32
CA THR A 218 -2.92 -11.41 24.17
C THR A 218 -4.03 -10.49 24.68
N VAL A 219 -4.91 -10.03 23.79
CA VAL A 219 -5.93 -9.05 24.16
C VAL A 219 -7.08 -9.70 24.93
N LEU A 220 -7.47 -10.94 24.60
CA LEU A 220 -8.56 -11.63 25.30
C LEU A 220 -8.19 -11.95 26.77
N PRO A 221 -7.01 -12.52 27.09
CA PRO A 221 -6.60 -12.67 28.49
C PRO A 221 -6.47 -11.33 29.21
N ALA A 222 -5.92 -10.30 28.54
CA ALA A 222 -5.81 -8.97 29.14
C ALA A 222 -7.20 -8.39 29.48
N PHE A 223 -8.15 -8.55 28.57
CA PHE A 223 -9.55 -8.15 28.79
C PHE A 223 -10.18 -8.88 29.98
N LEU A 224 -10.00 -10.21 30.07
CA LEU A 224 -10.52 -11.00 31.18
C LEU A 224 -9.91 -10.56 32.53
N ILE A 225 -8.60 -10.34 32.57
CA ILE A 225 -7.92 -9.86 33.79
C ILE A 225 -8.45 -8.50 34.20
N LEU A 226 -8.57 -7.55 33.29
CA LEU A 226 -9.07 -6.19 33.54
C LEU A 226 -10.56 -6.14 33.92
N THR A 227 -11.33 -7.16 33.54
CA THR A 227 -12.76 -7.21 33.88
C THR A 227 -13.01 -7.99 35.16
N ILE A 228 -12.44 -9.20 35.29
CA ILE A 228 -12.73 -10.11 36.41
C ILE A 228 -12.06 -9.64 37.69
N VAL A 229 -10.79 -9.23 37.68
CA VAL A 229 -10.05 -8.86 38.87
C VAL A 229 -10.68 -7.64 39.59
N PRO A 230 -10.99 -6.51 38.93
CA PRO A 230 -11.69 -5.41 39.57
C PRO A 230 -13.09 -5.78 40.09
N MET A 231 -13.78 -6.65 39.35
CA MET A 231 -15.11 -7.12 39.80
C MET A 231 -15.03 -7.93 41.09
N LEU A 232 -14.07 -8.86 41.24
CA LEU A 232 -13.86 -9.63 42.44
C LEU A 232 -13.47 -8.74 43.63
N ILE A 233 -12.59 -7.77 43.44
CA ILE A 233 -12.20 -6.79 44.45
C ILE A 233 -13.41 -5.95 44.89
N GLY A 234 -14.26 -5.54 43.94
CA GLY A 234 -15.48 -4.77 44.22
C GLY A 234 -16.53 -5.52 45.01
N PHE A 235 -16.56 -6.86 44.90
CA PHE A 235 -17.43 -7.72 45.73
C PHE A 235 -16.84 -8.12 47.10
N GLY A 236 -15.61 -7.65 47.43
CA GLY A 236 -15.01 -7.87 48.76
C GLY A 236 -14.32 -9.24 48.91
N LEU A 237 -13.94 -9.87 47.80
CA LEU A 237 -13.12 -11.10 47.78
C LEU A 237 -11.63 -10.78 47.70
#